data_3f4f965a386130ec3b14ff5dad7a8b17
#
_entry.id   3f4f965a386130ec3b14ff5dad7a8b17
#
_cell.length_a   1.000
_cell.length_b   1.000
_cell.length_c   1.000
_cell.angle_alpha   90.00
_cell.angle_beta   90.00
_cell.angle_gamma   90.00
#
_symmetry.space_group_name_H-M   'P 1'
#
loop_
_entity.id
_entity.type
_entity.pdbx_description
1 polymer ?
#
loop_
_entity_poly.entity_id
_entity_poly.type
_entity_poly.pdbx_seq_one_letter_code
_entity_poly.pdbx_strand_id
1 'polypeptide(L)'
;QIALTVEGEFIDESVAAETEQVLKNLEAVLGAAGCSLACVLKTTIFLTDMNDFAEVNDVYARAMGKHRPARATVEVAGLPRGARVEIECVATAAACREGKSSL
;
A
#
# COMPACT_ATOMS: atom_id res chain seq x y z
N GLN A 1 -2.04 2.04 6.43
CA GLN A 1 -3.25 2.58 5.79
C GLN A 1 -4.29 1.48 5.64
N ILE A 2 -5.53 1.84 5.88
CA ILE A 2 -6.69 1.03 5.52
C ILE A 2 -7.50 1.83 4.49
N ALA A 3 -8.58 1.26 3.99
CA ALA A 3 -9.28 1.81 2.82
C ALA A 3 -10.25 2.95 3.18
N LEU A 4 -9.72 4.01 3.79
CA LEU A 4 -10.50 5.21 4.12
C LEU A 4 -10.28 6.28 3.05
N THR A 5 -11.37 6.94 2.63
CA THR A 5 -11.27 8.07 1.72
C THR A 5 -10.93 9.33 2.51
N VAL A 6 -10.65 10.44 1.79
CA VAL A 6 -10.39 11.72 2.45
C VAL A 6 -11.61 12.21 3.24
N GLU A 7 -12.81 11.77 2.87
CA GLU A 7 -14.02 12.12 3.59
C GLU A 7 -14.26 11.22 4.81
N GLY A 8 -13.38 10.24 5.03
CA GLY A 8 -13.50 9.34 6.16
C GLY A 8 -14.41 8.15 5.90
N GLU A 9 -14.80 7.91 4.66
CA GLU A 9 -15.64 6.78 4.30
C GLU A 9 -14.80 5.55 4.06
N PHE A 10 -15.25 4.41 4.56
CA PHE A 10 -14.55 3.14 4.36
C PHE A 10 -15.04 2.48 3.07
N ILE A 11 -14.09 2.06 2.23
CA ILE A 11 -14.41 1.36 0.99
C ILE A 11 -14.63 -0.11 1.33
N ASP A 12 -15.88 -0.55 1.30
CA ASP A 12 -16.26 -1.91 1.69
C ASP A 12 -17.00 -2.57 0.52
N GLU A 13 -16.32 -2.70 -0.62
CA GLU A 13 -16.91 -3.33 -1.80
C GLU A 13 -16.28 -4.70 -2.00
N SER A 14 -15.05 -4.72 -2.48
CA SER A 14 -14.29 -5.95 -2.66
C SER A 14 -12.92 -5.74 -2.06
N VAL A 15 -12.21 -6.84 -1.80
CA VAL A 15 -10.85 -6.71 -1.28
C VAL A 15 -9.94 -6.04 -2.32
N ALA A 16 -10.22 -6.21 -3.61
CA ALA A 16 -9.46 -5.52 -4.65
C ALA A 16 -9.70 -4.02 -4.59
N ALA A 17 -10.94 -3.57 -4.47
CA ALA A 17 -11.27 -2.14 -4.36
C ALA A 17 -10.69 -1.56 -3.08
N GLU A 18 -10.75 -2.31 -2.00
CA GLU A 18 -10.16 -1.91 -0.73
C GLU A 18 -8.65 -1.72 -0.87
N THR A 19 -7.98 -2.66 -1.54
CA THR A 19 -6.53 -2.59 -1.76
C THR A 19 -6.16 -1.39 -2.63
N GLU A 20 -6.97 -1.10 -3.66
CA GLU A 20 -6.73 0.07 -4.50
C GLU A 20 -6.77 1.36 -3.69
N GLN A 21 -7.76 1.48 -2.80
CA GLN A 21 -7.86 2.67 -1.97
C GLN A 21 -6.69 2.79 -1.00
N VAL A 22 -6.26 1.67 -0.42
CA VAL A 22 -5.11 1.66 0.49
C VAL A 22 -3.87 2.17 -0.23
N LEU A 23 -3.65 1.70 -1.46
CA LEU A 23 -2.48 2.12 -2.23
C LEU A 23 -2.56 3.58 -2.64
N LYS A 24 -3.75 4.08 -2.97
CA LYS A 24 -3.94 5.51 -3.21
C LYS A 24 -3.59 6.33 -1.98
N ASN A 25 -3.96 5.84 -0.80
CA ASN A 25 -3.65 6.54 0.44
C ASN A 25 -2.15 6.58 0.67
N LEU A 26 -1.46 5.48 0.41
CA LEU A 26 0.00 5.46 0.53
C LEU A 26 0.64 6.43 -0.43
N GLU A 27 0.16 6.47 -1.68
CA GLU A 27 0.69 7.41 -2.67
C GLU A 27 0.50 8.86 -2.23
N ALA A 28 -0.66 9.15 -1.65
CA ALA A 28 -0.95 10.51 -1.18
C ALA A 28 -0.01 10.90 -0.04
N VAL A 29 0.21 10.01 0.92
CA VAL A 29 1.11 10.28 2.04
C VAL A 29 2.54 10.46 1.53
N LEU A 30 2.98 9.58 0.63
CA LEU A 30 4.32 9.68 0.06
C LEU A 30 4.48 10.96 -0.75
N GLY A 31 3.45 11.33 -1.52
CA GLY A 31 3.47 12.56 -2.29
C GLY A 31 3.59 13.79 -1.41
N ALA A 32 2.91 13.80 -0.26
CA ALA A 32 3.02 14.91 0.69
C ALA A 32 4.44 15.03 1.25
N ALA A 33 5.18 13.93 1.28
CA ALA A 33 6.58 13.92 1.74
C ALA A 33 7.56 14.14 0.59
N GLY A 34 7.08 14.41 -0.61
CA GLY A 34 7.94 14.60 -1.78
C GLY A 34 8.41 13.31 -2.40
N CYS A 35 7.68 12.23 -2.18
CA CYS A 35 8.08 10.89 -2.60
C CYS A 35 7.01 10.26 -3.50
N SER A 36 7.25 9.02 -3.88
CA SER A 36 6.30 8.21 -4.64
C SER A 36 6.48 6.75 -4.24
N LEU A 37 5.69 5.87 -4.83
CA LEU A 37 5.84 4.43 -4.59
C LEU A 37 7.24 3.95 -4.98
N ALA A 38 7.90 4.61 -5.93
CA ALA A 38 9.26 4.24 -6.33
C ALA A 38 10.28 4.43 -5.22
N CYS A 39 9.95 5.21 -4.18
CA CYS A 39 10.84 5.45 -3.05
C CYS A 39 10.67 4.42 -1.94
N VAL A 40 9.71 3.51 -2.07
CA VAL A 40 9.41 2.54 -1.04
C VAL A 40 10.52 1.49 -0.97
N LEU A 41 11.02 1.26 0.24
CA LEU A 41 12.07 0.28 0.50
C LEU A 41 11.48 -1.05 0.92
N LYS A 42 10.41 -1.01 1.70
CA LYS A 42 9.73 -2.25 2.13
C LYS A 42 8.28 -1.96 2.44
N THR A 43 7.46 -2.99 2.30
CA THR A 43 6.06 -2.93 2.72
C THR A 43 5.75 -4.13 3.60
N THR A 44 4.72 -3.97 4.43
CA THR A 44 4.09 -5.09 5.12
C THR A 44 2.61 -5.03 4.80
N ILE A 45 2.08 -6.14 4.35
CA ILE A 45 0.66 -6.27 4.03
C ILE A 45 0.02 -7.16 5.08
N PHE A 46 -0.99 -6.62 5.76
CA PHE A 46 -1.73 -7.36 6.78
C PHE A 46 -3.08 -7.73 6.19
N LEU A 47 -3.43 -9.02 6.26
CA LEU A 47 -4.70 -9.54 5.75
C LEU A 47 -5.44 -10.22 6.90
N THR A 48 -6.77 -10.11 6.90
CA THR A 48 -7.57 -10.86 7.85
C THR A 48 -7.91 -12.25 7.33
N ASP A 49 -7.67 -12.52 6.04
CA ASP A 49 -7.92 -13.81 5.43
C ASP A 49 -6.88 -14.03 4.32
N MET A 50 -6.01 -15.01 4.50
CA MET A 50 -4.96 -15.28 3.53
C MET A 50 -5.51 -15.77 2.19
N ASN A 51 -6.78 -16.18 2.14
CA ASN A 51 -7.42 -16.52 0.87
C ASN A 51 -7.54 -15.31 -0.06
N ASP A 52 -7.43 -14.09 0.49
CA ASP A 52 -7.46 -12.86 -0.32
C ASP A 52 -6.10 -12.53 -0.91
N PHE A 53 -5.06 -13.31 -0.59
CA PHE A 53 -3.69 -12.97 -0.97
C PHE A 53 -3.54 -12.74 -2.48
N ALA A 54 -4.07 -13.65 -3.29
CA ALA A 54 -3.87 -13.56 -4.74
C ALA A 54 -4.49 -12.29 -5.31
N GLU A 55 -5.68 -11.94 -4.85
CA GLU A 55 -6.39 -10.76 -5.34
C GLU A 55 -5.69 -9.48 -4.90
N VAL A 56 -5.28 -9.43 -3.63
CA VAL A 56 -4.54 -8.28 -3.09
C VAL A 56 -3.20 -8.14 -3.80
N ASN A 57 -2.51 -9.26 -4.00
CA ASN A 57 -1.21 -9.26 -4.64
C ASN A 57 -1.28 -8.75 -6.09
N ASP A 58 -2.36 -9.09 -6.79
CA ASP A 58 -2.55 -8.64 -8.16
C ASP A 58 -2.65 -7.11 -8.24
N VAL A 59 -3.45 -6.52 -7.35
CA VAL A 59 -3.59 -5.06 -7.30
C VAL A 59 -2.27 -4.41 -6.89
N TYR A 60 -1.61 -4.98 -5.89
CA TYR A 60 -0.33 -4.48 -5.38
C TYR A 60 0.73 -4.50 -6.48
N ALA A 61 0.84 -5.60 -7.21
CA ALA A 61 1.85 -5.74 -8.25
C ALA A 61 1.63 -4.73 -9.38
N ARG A 62 0.37 -4.48 -9.74
CA ARG A 62 0.07 -3.51 -10.77
C ARG A 62 0.45 -2.09 -10.33
N ALA A 63 0.19 -1.76 -9.06
CA ALA A 63 0.52 -0.44 -8.54
C ALA A 63 2.04 -0.23 -8.46
N MET A 64 2.77 -1.27 -8.09
CA MET A 64 4.23 -1.17 -7.98
C MET A 64 4.93 -1.16 -9.33
N GLY A 65 4.28 -1.70 -10.36
CA GLY A 65 4.88 -1.74 -11.69
C GLY A 65 6.15 -2.59 -11.67
N LYS A 66 7.27 -1.98 -12.06
CA LYS A 66 8.55 -2.68 -12.10
C LYS A 66 9.31 -2.61 -10.79
N HIS A 67 8.87 -1.75 -9.88
CA HIS A 67 9.53 -1.59 -8.59
C HIS A 67 9.24 -2.82 -7.71
N ARG A 68 10.25 -3.35 -7.06
CA ARG A 68 10.12 -4.56 -6.26
C ARG A 68 10.74 -4.33 -4.88
N PRO A 69 10.06 -3.58 -4.00
CA PRO A 69 10.56 -3.41 -2.65
C PRO A 69 10.45 -4.72 -1.87
N ALA A 70 11.20 -4.82 -0.78
CA ALA A 70 11.04 -5.95 0.12
C ALA A 70 9.61 -5.96 0.65
N ARG A 71 9.03 -7.15 0.82
CA ARG A 71 7.65 -7.26 1.24
C ARG A 71 7.45 -8.49 2.11
N ALA A 72 6.61 -8.33 3.14
CA ALA A 72 6.06 -9.43 3.91
C ALA A 72 4.54 -9.32 3.86
N THR A 73 3.86 -10.46 3.84
CA THR A 73 2.41 -10.53 3.92
C THR A 73 2.07 -11.49 5.04
N VAL A 74 1.25 -11.04 5.99
CA VAL A 74 0.89 -11.84 7.15
C VAL A 74 -0.62 -11.78 7.37
N GLU A 75 -1.16 -12.86 7.94
CA GLU A 75 -2.56 -12.88 8.34
C GLU A 75 -2.65 -12.45 9.79
N VAL A 76 -3.64 -11.61 10.11
CA VAL A 76 -3.87 -11.10 11.45
C VAL A 76 -5.31 -11.38 11.86
N ALA A 77 -5.56 -11.35 13.17
CA ALA A 77 -6.88 -11.68 13.71
C ALA A 77 -7.92 -10.61 13.38
N GLY A 78 -7.52 -9.36 13.23
CA GLY A 78 -8.44 -8.28 12.93
C GLY A 78 -7.70 -7.02 12.58
N LEU A 79 -8.40 -6.10 11.92
CA LEU A 79 -7.86 -4.81 11.52
C LEU A 79 -8.88 -3.73 11.88
N PRO A 80 -8.45 -2.46 11.98
CA PRO A 80 -9.37 -1.37 12.31
C PRO A 80 -10.53 -1.29 11.32
N ARG A 81 -11.71 -0.96 11.82
CA ARG A 81 -12.92 -0.74 11.02
C ARG A 81 -13.36 -1.98 10.27
N GLY A 82 -12.94 -3.17 10.69
CA GLY A 82 -13.29 -4.39 9.98
C GLY A 82 -12.60 -4.49 8.62
N ALA A 83 -11.50 -3.79 8.43
CA ALA A 83 -10.76 -3.82 7.19
C ALA A 83 -10.23 -5.23 6.92
N ARG A 84 -10.14 -5.58 5.64
CA ARG A 84 -9.61 -6.87 5.22
C ARG A 84 -8.14 -6.76 4.83
N VAL A 85 -7.67 -5.55 4.57
CA VAL A 85 -6.27 -5.32 4.19
C VAL A 85 -5.80 -4.01 4.81
N GLU A 86 -4.54 -4.04 5.26
CA GLU A 86 -3.84 -2.84 5.71
C GLU A 86 -2.43 -2.95 5.18
N ILE A 87 -1.87 -1.84 4.69
CA ILE A 87 -0.51 -1.82 4.17
C ILE A 87 0.26 -0.68 4.83
N GLU A 88 1.44 -0.99 5.30
CA GLU A 88 2.39 0.01 5.77
C GLU A 88 3.64 -0.05 4.92
N CYS A 89 4.39 1.03 4.87
CA CYS A 89 5.64 1.03 4.12
C CYS A 89 6.68 1.91 4.81
N VAL A 90 7.93 1.63 4.45
CA VAL A 90 9.07 2.49 4.78
C VAL A 90 9.63 2.98 3.46
N ALA A 91 9.87 4.27 3.35
CA ALA A 91 10.35 4.88 2.12
C ALA A 91 11.47 5.85 2.43
N THR A 92 12.23 6.22 1.42
CA THR A 92 13.30 7.18 1.56
C THR A 92 13.06 8.37 0.65
N ALA A 93 12.95 9.55 1.23
CA ALA A 93 12.76 10.78 0.48
C ALA A 93 14.02 11.14 -0.31
N ALA A 94 15.19 10.84 0.26
CA ALA A 94 16.45 11.15 -0.39
C ALA A 94 16.59 10.36 -1.69
N ALA A 95 16.29 9.06 -1.66
CA ALA A 95 16.39 8.22 -2.85
C ALA A 95 15.41 8.68 -3.92
N CYS A 96 14.23 9.12 -3.51
CA CYS A 96 13.22 9.60 -4.43
C CYS A 96 13.72 10.82 -5.20
N ARG A 97 14.31 11.78 -4.48
CA ARG A 97 14.80 12.99 -5.11
C ARG A 97 16.01 12.72 -5.99
N GLU A 98 16.89 11.88 -5.53
CA GLU A 98 18.14 11.62 -6.24
C GLU A 98 17.97 10.69 -7.41
N GLY A 99 16.99 9.80 -7.33
CA GLY A 99 16.66 8.95 -8.46
C GLY A 99 16.27 9.73 -9.68
N LYS A 100 15.85 10.95 -9.50
CA LYS A 100 15.53 11.80 -10.64
C LYS A 100 16.74 12.49 -11.18
N SER A 101 17.68 12.80 -10.34
CA SER A 101 18.86 13.48 -10.81
C SER A 101 19.90 12.52 -11.29
N SER A 102 19.84 11.33 -10.92
CA SER A 102 20.70 10.44 -11.25
C SER A 102 21.25 9.86 -11.46
N LEU A 103 21.15 10.41 -10.99
CA LEU A 103 21.96 9.85 -10.88
C LEU A 103 22.56 9.48 -11.66
#